data_e8a60cf0984b459f677cc67f9a6cb592
#
_entry.id   e8a60cf0984b459f677cc67f9a6cb592
#
_cell.length_a   1.000
_cell.length_b   1.000
_cell.length_c   1.000
_cell.angle_alpha   90.00
_cell.angle_beta   90.00
_cell.angle_gamma   90.00
#
_symmetry.space_group_name_H-M   'P 1'
#
loop_
_entity.id
_entity.type
_entity.pdbx_description
1 polymer ?
#
loop_
_entity_poly.entity_id
_entity_poly.type
_entity_poly.pdbx_seq_one_letter_code
_entity_poly.pdbx_strand_id
1 'polypeptide(L)'
;MTTHLFVYACLTIGLFTALVGGVFQAFSDFVMAGLIRAAPAGGIDSMQQINRTVLRSAFLAITLALAPIMLAASLYAWQSLEGSPKILILIGTAIYMTAVLGVTMLGNVPMNKHLDGLTPSSPDAAIYWKRFGTVWTGWNHVRTFGSILAAICFLLAATGLPDTLTAMT
;
A
#
# COMPACT_ATOMS: atom_id res chain seq x y z
N MET A 1 0.95 -22.78 -21.71
CA MET A 1 2.14 -22.23 -20.98
C MET A 1 1.92 -20.81 -20.48
N THR A 2 1.33 -19.93 -21.23
CA THR A 2 1.00 -18.52 -20.85
C THR A 2 0.02 -18.41 -19.67
N THR A 3 -0.97 -19.28 -19.60
CA THR A 3 -2.00 -19.31 -18.54
C THR A 3 -1.42 -19.50 -17.14
N HIS A 4 -0.62 -20.54 -16.95
CA HIS A 4 0.01 -20.81 -15.65
C HIS A 4 0.92 -19.67 -15.22
N LEU A 5 1.65 -19.06 -16.15
CA LEU A 5 2.50 -17.92 -15.85
C LEU A 5 1.69 -16.73 -15.33
N PHE A 6 0.51 -16.45 -15.91
CA PHE A 6 -0.33 -15.35 -15.47
C PHE A 6 -1.00 -15.63 -14.12
N VAL A 7 -1.37 -16.89 -13.83
CA VAL A 7 -1.81 -17.28 -12.48
C VAL A 7 -0.72 -16.99 -11.44
N TYR A 8 0.52 -17.41 -11.70
CA TYR A 8 1.63 -17.12 -10.79
C TYR A 8 1.90 -15.62 -10.66
N ALA A 9 1.75 -14.84 -11.74
CA ALA A 9 1.85 -13.39 -11.66
C ALA A 9 0.80 -12.80 -10.73
N CYS A 10 -0.46 -13.20 -10.83
CA CYS A 10 -1.54 -12.73 -9.94
C CYS A 10 -1.29 -13.14 -8.48
N LEU A 11 -0.83 -14.37 -8.23
CA LEU A 11 -0.47 -14.82 -6.88
C LEU A 11 0.69 -13.99 -6.31
N THR A 12 1.70 -13.72 -7.11
CA THR A 12 2.86 -12.91 -6.71
C THR A 12 2.45 -11.47 -6.40
N ILE A 13 1.65 -10.85 -7.26
CA ILE A 13 1.10 -9.50 -7.04
C ILE A 13 0.30 -9.47 -5.74
N GLY A 14 -0.62 -10.43 -5.55
CA GLY A 14 -1.43 -10.52 -4.34
C GLY A 14 -0.58 -10.67 -3.08
N LEU A 15 0.43 -11.56 -3.09
CA LEU A 15 1.34 -11.77 -1.97
C LEU A 15 2.13 -10.51 -1.61
N PHE A 16 2.77 -9.87 -2.58
CA PHE A 16 3.55 -8.65 -2.32
C PHE A 16 2.66 -7.48 -1.88
N THR A 17 1.45 -7.38 -2.42
CA THR A 17 0.46 -6.38 -1.98
C THR A 17 0.04 -6.62 -0.53
N ALA A 18 -0.17 -7.88 -0.12
CA ALA A 18 -0.47 -8.23 1.27
C ALA A 18 0.70 -7.90 2.21
N LEU A 19 1.95 -8.15 1.80
CA LEU A 19 3.14 -7.77 2.57
C LEU A 19 3.23 -6.25 2.76
N VAL A 20 2.97 -5.47 1.71
CA VAL A 20 2.88 -4.00 1.80
C VAL A 20 1.78 -3.57 2.77
N GLY A 21 0.61 -4.21 2.69
CA GLY A 21 -0.50 -3.99 3.63
C GLY A 21 -0.13 -4.31 5.08
N GLY A 22 0.65 -5.38 5.31
CA GLY A 22 1.14 -5.77 6.63
C GLY A 22 2.05 -4.72 7.26
N VAL A 23 2.91 -4.05 6.49
CA VAL A 23 3.73 -2.94 7.00
C VAL A 23 2.85 -1.75 7.37
N PHE A 24 1.88 -1.37 6.54
CA PHE A 24 0.92 -0.31 6.88
C PHE A 24 0.10 -0.67 8.13
N GLN A 25 -0.35 -1.93 8.24
CA GLN A 25 -1.06 -2.42 9.41
C GLN A 25 -0.22 -2.27 10.69
N ALA A 26 1.04 -2.67 10.67
CA ALA A 26 1.94 -2.53 11.81
C ALA A 26 2.04 -1.07 12.28
N PHE A 27 2.16 -0.12 11.33
CA PHE A 27 2.18 1.31 11.64
C PHE A 27 0.85 1.81 12.22
N SER A 28 -0.29 1.37 11.68
CA SER A 28 -1.62 1.77 12.17
C SER A 28 -1.95 1.22 13.55
N ASP A 29 -1.47 0.00 13.86
CA ASP A 29 -1.87 -0.73 15.03
C ASP A 29 -1.00 -0.39 16.25
N PHE A 30 0.32 -0.57 16.16
CA PHE A 30 1.18 -0.44 17.33
C PHE A 30 2.37 0.51 17.18
N VAL A 31 2.94 0.71 15.96
CA VAL A 31 4.14 1.54 15.82
C VAL A 31 3.83 3.00 16.15
N MET A 32 2.79 3.59 15.53
CA MET A 32 2.40 4.98 15.85
C MET A 32 1.92 5.14 17.29
N ALA A 33 1.20 4.16 17.82
CA ALA A 33 0.78 4.17 19.22
C ALA A 33 2.00 4.19 20.17
N GLY A 34 3.05 3.43 19.85
CA GLY A 34 4.30 3.42 20.59
C GLY A 34 5.03 4.76 20.52
N LEU A 35 5.15 5.34 19.31
CA LEU A 35 5.81 6.64 19.09
C LEU A 35 5.09 7.79 19.82
N ILE A 36 3.75 7.77 19.83
CA ILE A 36 2.94 8.80 20.53
C ILE A 36 3.07 8.71 22.05
N ARG A 37 3.26 7.50 22.61
CA ARG A 37 3.47 7.30 24.05
C ARG A 37 4.86 7.72 24.53
N ALA A 38 5.83 7.81 23.64
CA ALA A 38 7.16 8.32 23.96
C ALA A 38 7.11 9.84 24.26
N ALA A 39 8.19 10.37 24.83
CA ALA A 39 8.35 11.82 24.93
C ALA A 39 8.22 12.45 23.54
N PRO A 40 7.45 13.55 23.37
CA PRO A 40 7.13 14.09 22.05
C PRO A 40 8.34 14.29 21.13
N ALA A 41 9.42 14.86 21.64
CA ALA A 41 10.65 15.07 20.88
C ALA A 41 11.26 13.74 20.38
N GLY A 42 11.24 12.70 21.20
CA GLY A 42 11.75 11.37 20.82
C GLY A 42 10.86 10.69 19.77
N GLY A 43 9.53 10.77 19.92
CA GLY A 43 8.59 10.24 18.94
C GLY A 43 8.70 10.93 17.59
N ILE A 44 8.83 12.26 17.57
CA ILE A 44 9.01 13.07 16.37
C ILE A 44 10.33 12.73 15.68
N ASP A 45 11.45 12.73 16.40
CA ASP A 45 12.76 12.41 15.84
C ASP A 45 12.76 10.99 15.25
N SER A 46 12.24 10.02 15.97
CA SER A 46 12.12 8.64 15.48
C SER A 46 11.32 8.55 14.18
N MET A 47 10.17 9.25 14.09
CA MET A 47 9.35 9.24 12.88
C MET A 47 10.03 9.95 11.71
N GLN A 48 10.77 11.03 11.96
CA GLN A 48 11.59 11.69 10.93
C GLN A 48 12.66 10.72 10.38
N GLN A 49 13.36 9.99 11.23
CA GLN A 49 14.35 9.01 10.80
C GLN A 49 13.71 7.85 10.02
N ILE A 50 12.55 7.35 10.45
CA ILE A 50 11.80 6.34 9.70
C ILE A 50 11.45 6.85 8.30
N ASN A 51 10.95 8.08 8.19
CA ASN A 51 10.58 8.69 6.91
C ASN A 51 11.78 8.85 5.95
N ARG A 52 12.96 9.17 6.48
CA ARG A 52 14.20 9.27 5.69
C ARG A 52 14.71 7.89 5.27
N THR A 53 14.66 6.92 6.17
CA THR A 53 15.16 5.57 5.94
C THR A 53 14.30 4.81 4.93
N VAL A 54 12.98 5.00 4.97
CA VAL A 54 12.05 4.33 4.04
C VAL A 54 12.35 4.63 2.58
N LEU A 55 12.91 5.81 2.26
CA LEU A 55 13.24 6.21 0.89
C LEU A 55 14.27 5.29 0.21
N ARG A 56 15.04 4.53 0.98
CA ARG A 56 16.04 3.56 0.49
C ARG A 56 15.69 2.12 0.82
N SER A 57 14.45 1.85 1.18
CA SER A 57 14.00 0.53 1.62
C SER A 57 13.45 -0.32 0.47
N ALA A 58 13.59 -1.64 0.59
CA ALA A 58 12.93 -2.60 -0.29
C ALA A 58 11.40 -2.45 -0.23
N PHE A 59 10.85 -2.07 0.92
CA PHE A 59 9.43 -1.80 1.09
C PHE A 59 8.92 -0.73 0.10
N LEU A 60 9.59 0.42 0.02
CA LEU A 60 9.20 1.47 -0.92
C LEU A 60 9.39 1.04 -2.36
N ALA A 61 10.49 0.35 -2.67
CA ALA A 61 10.75 -0.17 -4.01
C ALA A 61 9.63 -1.13 -4.47
N ILE A 62 9.22 -2.07 -3.61
CA ILE A 62 8.11 -2.99 -3.89
C ILE A 62 6.80 -2.22 -4.06
N THR A 63 6.49 -1.30 -3.13
CA THR A 63 5.27 -0.48 -3.19
C THR A 63 5.15 0.27 -4.51
N LEU A 64 6.23 0.85 -5.00
CA LEU A 64 6.23 1.58 -6.27
C LEU A 64 6.21 0.64 -7.48
N ALA A 65 6.94 -0.49 -7.44
CA ALA A 65 7.00 -1.45 -8.53
C ALA A 65 5.66 -2.16 -8.78
N LEU A 66 4.86 -2.38 -7.74
CA LEU A 66 3.53 -2.98 -7.89
C LEU A 66 2.62 -2.16 -8.82
N ALA A 67 2.75 -0.85 -8.87
CA ALA A 67 1.89 0.00 -9.69
C ALA A 67 1.99 -0.31 -11.20
N PRO A 68 3.15 -0.20 -11.85
CA PRO A 68 3.27 -0.53 -13.26
C PRO A 68 3.00 -2.02 -13.54
N ILE A 69 3.31 -2.93 -12.60
CA ILE A 69 3.03 -4.36 -12.74
C ILE A 69 1.52 -4.62 -12.76
N MET A 70 0.77 -4.01 -11.84
CA MET A 70 -0.69 -4.13 -11.79
C MET A 70 -1.36 -3.50 -13.03
N LEU A 71 -0.85 -2.37 -13.52
CA LEU A 71 -1.35 -1.76 -14.75
C LEU A 71 -1.11 -2.66 -15.97
N ALA A 72 0.05 -3.28 -16.09
CA ALA A 72 0.34 -4.24 -17.15
C ALA A 72 -0.56 -5.48 -17.06
N ALA A 73 -0.77 -6.01 -15.84
CA ALA A 73 -1.69 -7.12 -15.60
C ALA A 73 -3.14 -6.74 -15.96
N SER A 74 -3.56 -5.52 -15.65
CA SER A 74 -4.89 -4.99 -16.00
C SER A 74 -5.07 -4.84 -17.51
N LEU A 75 -4.07 -4.37 -18.22
CA LEU A 75 -4.10 -4.26 -19.68
C LEU A 75 -4.23 -5.64 -20.34
N TYR A 76 -3.45 -6.61 -19.85
CA TYR A 76 -3.56 -7.99 -20.32
C TYR A 76 -4.96 -8.57 -20.01
N ALA A 77 -5.46 -8.37 -18.79
CA ALA A 77 -6.78 -8.85 -18.40
C ALA A 77 -7.91 -8.22 -19.24
N TRP A 78 -7.78 -6.93 -19.54
CA TRP A 78 -8.74 -6.22 -20.39
C TRP A 78 -8.84 -6.80 -21.81
N GLN A 79 -7.70 -7.15 -22.40
CA GLN A 79 -7.60 -7.63 -23.78
C GLN A 79 -7.85 -9.14 -23.95
N SER A 80 -7.52 -9.96 -22.91
CA SER A 80 -7.39 -11.40 -23.07
C SER A 80 -8.24 -12.23 -22.12
N LEU A 81 -8.94 -11.61 -21.17
CA LEU A 81 -9.76 -12.32 -20.19
C LEU A 81 -11.21 -11.87 -20.25
N GLU A 82 -12.09 -12.75 -19.75
CA GLU A 82 -13.50 -12.47 -19.52
C GLU A 82 -13.92 -12.90 -18.11
N GLY A 83 -15.14 -12.51 -17.70
CA GLY A 83 -15.73 -12.93 -16.44
C GLY A 83 -15.07 -12.34 -15.19
N SER A 84 -15.21 -13.05 -14.08
CA SER A 84 -14.80 -12.58 -12.75
C SER A 84 -13.32 -12.26 -12.61
N PRO A 85 -12.36 -13.03 -13.16
CA PRO A 85 -10.94 -12.72 -12.99
C PRO A 85 -10.56 -11.36 -13.60
N LYS A 86 -11.09 -11.02 -14.77
CA LYS A 86 -10.90 -9.70 -15.41
C LYS A 86 -11.35 -8.58 -14.48
N ILE A 87 -12.58 -8.68 -13.97
CA ILE A 87 -13.19 -7.65 -13.11
C ILE A 87 -12.37 -7.48 -11.83
N LEU A 88 -11.97 -8.58 -11.19
CA LEU A 88 -11.19 -8.56 -9.96
C LEU A 88 -9.82 -7.89 -10.16
N ILE A 89 -9.11 -8.19 -11.23
CA ILE A 89 -7.80 -7.57 -11.54
C ILE A 89 -7.96 -6.05 -11.73
N LEU A 90 -8.97 -5.63 -12.49
CA LEU A 90 -9.24 -4.19 -12.72
C LEU A 90 -9.60 -3.46 -11.42
N ILE A 91 -10.49 -4.04 -10.61
CA ILE A 91 -10.89 -3.47 -9.31
C ILE A 91 -9.69 -3.42 -8.36
N GLY A 92 -8.93 -4.51 -8.22
CA GLY A 92 -7.76 -4.55 -7.35
C GLY A 92 -6.73 -3.50 -7.73
N THR A 93 -6.48 -3.31 -9.03
CA THR A 93 -5.58 -2.26 -9.53
C THR A 93 -6.13 -0.87 -9.22
N ALA A 94 -7.41 -0.61 -9.47
CA ALA A 94 -8.02 0.68 -9.18
C ALA A 94 -7.96 1.03 -7.69
N ILE A 95 -8.22 0.06 -6.81
CA ILE A 95 -8.09 0.22 -5.36
C ILE A 95 -6.65 0.55 -4.98
N TYR A 96 -5.66 -0.17 -5.51
CA TYR A 96 -4.26 0.07 -5.21
C TYR A 96 -3.82 1.48 -5.64
N MET A 97 -4.16 1.88 -6.85
CA MET A 97 -3.82 3.20 -7.39
C MET A 97 -4.44 4.34 -6.58
N THR A 98 -5.68 4.20 -6.14
CA THR A 98 -6.39 5.27 -5.41
C THR A 98 -6.11 5.22 -3.91
N ALA A 99 -6.37 4.09 -3.25
CA ALA A 99 -6.32 3.98 -1.79
C ALA A 99 -4.89 3.76 -1.25
N VAL A 100 -3.95 3.28 -2.06
CA VAL A 100 -2.55 3.12 -1.62
C VAL A 100 -1.69 4.27 -2.15
N LEU A 101 -1.53 4.39 -3.47
CA LEU A 101 -0.63 5.40 -4.04
C LEU A 101 -1.22 6.81 -3.94
N GLY A 102 -2.49 7.00 -4.31
CA GLY A 102 -3.16 8.30 -4.23
C GLY A 102 -3.14 8.85 -2.80
N VAL A 103 -3.52 8.02 -1.83
CA VAL A 103 -3.48 8.40 -0.40
C VAL A 103 -2.05 8.65 0.08
N THR A 104 -1.07 7.86 -0.36
CA THR A 104 0.34 8.11 -0.04
C THR A 104 0.78 9.49 -0.51
N MET A 105 0.51 9.83 -1.76
CA MET A 105 0.95 11.09 -2.39
C MET A 105 0.22 12.32 -1.86
N LEU A 106 -1.08 12.21 -1.60
CA LEU A 106 -1.94 13.35 -1.23
C LEU A 106 -2.12 13.49 0.29
N GLY A 107 -2.00 12.41 1.04
CA GLY A 107 -2.20 12.38 2.49
C GLY A 107 -0.89 12.26 3.28
N ASN A 108 -0.25 11.09 3.23
CA ASN A 108 0.88 10.79 4.12
C ASN A 108 2.17 11.56 3.77
N VAL A 109 2.55 11.65 2.49
CA VAL A 109 3.80 12.30 2.07
C VAL A 109 3.84 13.79 2.41
N PRO A 110 2.78 14.60 2.17
CA PRO A 110 2.79 16.00 2.59
C PRO A 110 2.95 16.17 4.10
N MET A 111 2.28 15.32 4.88
CA MET A 111 2.40 15.34 6.34
C MET A 111 3.81 14.96 6.81
N ASN A 112 4.42 13.94 6.18
CA ASN A 112 5.80 13.54 6.46
C ASN A 112 6.79 14.68 6.17
N LYS A 113 6.65 15.35 5.03
CA LYS A 113 7.50 16.49 4.65
C LYS A 113 7.37 17.65 5.64
N HIS A 114 6.15 17.95 6.06
CA HIS A 114 5.94 19.00 7.06
C HIS A 114 6.59 18.64 8.40
N LEU A 115 6.39 17.39 8.87
CA LEU A 115 7.02 16.90 10.10
C LEU A 115 8.55 16.98 10.01
N ASP A 116 9.13 16.60 8.86
CA ASP A 116 10.59 16.56 8.64
C ASP A 116 11.23 17.97 8.68
N GLY A 117 10.46 19.02 8.39
CA GLY A 117 10.90 20.42 8.48
C GLY A 117 10.87 21.02 9.89
N LEU A 118 10.34 20.32 10.88
CA LEU A 118 10.21 20.82 12.27
C LEU A 118 11.37 20.36 13.14
N THR A 119 11.82 21.22 14.06
CA THR A 119 12.77 20.83 15.11
C THR A 119 12.04 19.99 16.17
N PRO A 120 12.46 18.74 16.47
CA PRO A 120 11.71 17.83 17.32
C PRO A 120 11.38 18.37 18.73
N SER A 121 12.24 19.21 19.30
CA SER A 121 12.05 19.82 20.62
C SER A 121 11.25 21.13 20.61
N SER A 122 10.83 21.62 19.45
CA SER A 122 10.08 22.88 19.35
C SER A 122 8.62 22.73 19.80
N PRO A 123 8.02 23.80 20.35
CA PRO A 123 6.59 23.83 20.69
C PRO A 123 5.69 23.54 19.46
N ASP A 124 6.04 24.07 18.29
CA ASP A 124 5.29 23.86 17.05
C ASP A 124 5.30 22.39 16.63
N ALA A 125 6.43 21.70 16.77
CA ALA A 125 6.51 20.27 16.51
C ALA A 125 5.61 19.47 17.45
N ALA A 126 5.59 19.81 18.75
CA ALA A 126 4.72 19.13 19.72
C ALA A 126 3.22 19.34 19.43
N ILE A 127 2.82 20.52 18.96
CA ILE A 127 1.45 20.80 18.54
C ILE A 127 1.11 20.00 17.27
N TYR A 128 1.97 20.01 16.27
CA TYR A 128 1.75 19.28 15.02
C TYR A 128 1.73 17.77 15.24
N TRP A 129 2.56 17.25 16.15
CA TRP A 129 2.65 15.81 16.46
C TRP A 129 1.32 15.20 16.90
N LYS A 130 0.52 15.95 17.69
CA LYS A 130 -0.82 15.50 18.10
C LYS A 130 -1.73 15.31 16.88
N ARG A 131 -1.72 16.27 15.95
CA ARG A 131 -2.48 16.17 14.69
C ARG A 131 -1.93 15.07 13.79
N PHE A 132 -0.61 14.96 13.70
CA PHE A 132 0.06 13.93 12.92
C PHE A 132 -0.36 12.54 13.38
N GLY A 133 -0.31 12.25 14.66
CA GLY A 133 -0.69 10.96 15.21
C GLY A 133 -2.10 10.50 14.86
N THR A 134 -3.05 11.44 14.74
CA THR A 134 -4.45 11.12 14.41
C THR A 134 -4.68 11.05 12.89
N VAL A 135 -4.34 12.13 12.19
CA VAL A 135 -4.69 12.28 10.76
C VAL A 135 -3.82 11.38 9.88
N TRP A 136 -2.52 11.32 10.16
CA TRP A 136 -1.61 10.45 9.41
C TRP A 136 -1.98 8.97 9.58
N THR A 137 -2.32 8.56 10.80
CA THR A 137 -2.77 7.19 11.08
C THR A 137 -4.10 6.89 10.38
N GLY A 138 -5.02 7.84 10.33
CA GLY A 138 -6.25 7.72 9.56
C GLY A 138 -5.99 7.44 8.08
N TRP A 139 -5.12 8.21 7.44
CA TRP A 139 -4.69 7.94 6.05
C TRP A 139 -3.99 6.59 5.91
N ASN A 140 -3.20 6.21 6.92
CA ASN A 140 -2.52 4.91 6.90
C ASN A 140 -3.49 3.73 7.00
N HIS A 141 -4.59 3.84 7.76
CA HIS A 141 -5.67 2.84 7.75
C HIS A 141 -6.28 2.67 6.35
N VAL A 142 -6.51 3.76 5.62
CA VAL A 142 -7.01 3.67 4.23
C VAL A 142 -6.04 2.88 3.36
N ARG A 143 -4.72 3.12 3.47
CA ARG A 143 -3.69 2.34 2.77
C ARG A 143 -3.69 0.87 3.17
N THR A 144 -3.84 0.58 4.45
CA THR A 144 -3.92 -0.79 4.97
C THR A 144 -5.08 -1.55 4.33
N PHE A 145 -6.30 -1.02 4.47
CA PHE A 145 -7.50 -1.66 3.90
C PHE A 145 -7.45 -1.73 2.38
N GLY A 146 -6.96 -0.68 1.71
CA GLY A 146 -6.76 -0.67 0.27
C GLY A 146 -5.81 -1.76 -0.20
N SER A 147 -4.67 -1.95 0.50
CA SER A 147 -3.72 -3.02 0.18
C SER A 147 -4.33 -4.41 0.39
N ILE A 148 -5.03 -4.63 1.51
CA ILE A 148 -5.68 -5.91 1.81
C ILE A 148 -6.73 -6.24 0.74
N LEU A 149 -7.61 -5.30 0.40
CA LEU A 149 -8.65 -5.51 -0.61
C LEU A 149 -8.05 -5.75 -2.00
N ALA A 150 -7.03 -4.99 -2.39
CA ALA A 150 -6.33 -5.20 -3.66
C ALA A 150 -5.66 -6.59 -3.70
N ALA A 151 -5.00 -7.01 -2.61
CA ALA A 151 -4.41 -8.34 -2.50
C ALA A 151 -5.45 -9.45 -2.67
N ILE A 152 -6.59 -9.34 -1.97
CA ILE A 152 -7.71 -10.30 -2.08
C ILE A 152 -8.20 -10.38 -3.53
N CYS A 153 -8.37 -9.25 -4.21
CA CYS A 153 -8.80 -9.23 -5.61
C CYS A 153 -7.86 -10.04 -6.51
N PHE A 154 -6.53 -9.82 -6.41
CA PHE A 154 -5.56 -10.56 -7.22
C PHE A 154 -5.48 -12.05 -6.86
N LEU A 155 -5.56 -12.40 -5.57
CA LEU A 155 -5.55 -13.79 -5.12
C LEU A 155 -6.79 -14.55 -5.59
N LEU A 156 -7.98 -13.94 -5.48
CA LEU A 156 -9.23 -14.52 -5.99
C LEU A 156 -9.24 -14.59 -7.53
N ALA A 157 -8.69 -13.59 -8.22
CA ALA A 157 -8.55 -13.67 -9.67
C ALA A 157 -7.71 -14.88 -10.08
N ALA A 158 -6.62 -15.16 -9.37
CA ALA A 158 -5.76 -16.30 -9.65
C ALA A 158 -6.48 -17.64 -9.55
N THR A 159 -7.44 -17.79 -8.63
CA THR A 159 -8.22 -19.05 -8.46
C THR A 159 -9.24 -19.26 -9.57
N GLY A 160 -9.80 -18.18 -10.15
CA GLY A 160 -10.80 -18.26 -11.23
C GLY A 160 -10.20 -18.33 -12.65
N LEU A 161 -8.91 -18.08 -12.83
CA LEU A 161 -8.26 -18.10 -14.13
C LEU A 161 -8.27 -19.46 -14.85
N PRO A 162 -8.07 -20.61 -14.16
CA PRO A 162 -8.11 -21.91 -14.81
C PRO A 162 -9.47 -22.21 -15.46
N ASP A 163 -10.58 -21.83 -14.83
CA ASP A 163 -11.93 -22.12 -15.28
C ASP A 163 -12.30 -21.30 -16.54
N THR A 164 -11.90 -20.03 -16.58
CA THR A 164 -12.18 -19.16 -17.73
C THR A 164 -11.41 -19.58 -18.99
N LEU A 165 -10.27 -20.20 -18.83
CA LEU A 165 -9.42 -20.60 -19.96
C LEU A 165 -9.80 -21.98 -20.50
N THR A 166 -10.35 -22.88 -19.66
CA THR A 166 -10.95 -24.14 -20.10
C THR A 166 -12.27 -23.93 -20.85
N ALA A 167 -13.00 -22.85 -20.57
CA ALA A 167 -14.25 -22.52 -21.26
C ALA A 167 -14.03 -21.88 -22.64
N MET A 168 -12.81 -21.45 -22.98
CA MET A 168 -12.44 -20.82 -24.26
C MET A 168 -11.77 -21.78 -25.27
N THR A 169 -11.50 -23.04 -24.86
CA THR A 169 -10.95 -24.12 -25.68
C THR A 169 -12.02 -25.14 -26.07
#